data_82ecf4e4d05af16ccfaa9ae68cf0ba79
#
_entry.id   82ecf4e4d05af16ccfaa9ae68cf0ba79
#
_cell.length_a   1.000
_cell.length_b   1.000
_cell.length_c   1.000
_cell.angle_alpha   90.00
_cell.angle_beta   90.00
_cell.angle_gamma   90.00
#
_symmetry.space_group_name_H-M   'P 1'
#
loop_
_entity.id
_entity.type
_entity.pdbx_description
1 polymer ?
#
loop_
_entity_poly.entity_id
_entity_poly.type
_entity_poly.pdbx_seq_one_letter_code
_entity_poly.pdbx_strand_id
1 'polypeptide(L)'
;MELLTLSEIVQSIVEETRGLEPEIADGITLKQVDIPFTQIELLKEKLGLKTLNQNFIDYILKYNWGNFGFLAYQFGYNDADGLNWLVQRNLDYEDFTTLKECGFIIIANGDPYTILLECVSGKIFAIDSETDLDKRIPIAESFEQLVRGMGTGQYACWNKQEAE
;
A
#
# COMPACT_ATOMS: atom_id res chain seq x y z
N MET A 1 19.31 10.08 -5.93
CA MET A 1 18.44 10.64 -4.87
C MET A 1 18.21 9.57 -3.80
N GLU A 2 18.52 9.91 -2.57
CA GLU A 2 18.20 9.03 -1.46
C GLU A 2 16.69 9.08 -1.18
N LEU A 3 16.11 7.92 -0.94
CA LEU A 3 14.70 7.82 -0.56
C LEU A 3 14.52 8.25 0.90
N LEU A 4 13.44 8.96 1.17
CA LEU A 4 13.04 9.26 2.55
C LEU A 4 12.73 7.95 3.28
N THR A 5 12.98 7.93 4.59
CA THR A 5 12.52 6.82 5.42
C THR A 5 11.02 6.95 5.65
N LEU A 6 10.38 5.87 6.04
CA LEU A 6 8.94 5.92 6.32
C LEU A 6 8.64 6.84 7.51
N SER A 7 9.54 6.89 8.51
CA SER A 7 9.42 7.85 9.63
C SER A 7 9.44 9.30 9.16
N GLU A 8 10.32 9.63 8.23
CA GLU A 8 10.38 10.98 7.65
C GLU A 8 9.12 11.30 6.84
N ILE A 9 8.60 10.33 6.10
CA ILE A 9 7.36 10.47 5.34
C ILE A 9 6.18 10.71 6.29
N VAL A 10 6.06 9.91 7.34
CA VAL A 10 5.01 10.07 8.36
C VAL A 10 5.09 11.45 9.00
N GLN A 11 6.30 11.93 9.31
CA GLN A 11 6.50 13.27 9.88
C GLN A 11 6.05 14.36 8.90
N SER A 12 6.34 14.21 7.61
CA SER A 12 5.89 15.13 6.57
C SER A 12 4.37 15.19 6.48
N ILE A 13 3.70 14.04 6.62
CA ILE A 13 2.24 13.96 6.63
C ILE A 13 1.69 14.73 7.85
N VAL A 14 2.28 14.51 9.03
CA VAL A 14 1.86 15.18 10.27
C VAL A 14 1.97 16.70 10.11
N GLU A 15 3.06 17.19 9.52
CA GLU A 15 3.26 18.62 9.29
C GLU A 15 2.26 19.18 8.30
N GLU A 16 1.98 18.46 7.22
CA GLU A 16 1.00 18.85 6.20
C GLU A 16 -0.42 18.91 6.76
N THR A 17 -0.76 18.02 7.68
CA THR A 17 -2.10 17.95 8.28
C THR A 17 -2.27 18.87 9.48
N ARG A 18 -1.21 19.55 9.91
CA ARG A 18 -1.25 20.46 11.06
C ARG A 18 -2.21 21.63 10.76
N GLY A 19 -3.18 21.83 11.65
CA GLY A 19 -4.18 22.87 11.50
C GLY A 19 -5.45 22.44 10.75
N LEU A 20 -5.48 21.22 10.24
CA LEU A 20 -6.70 20.67 9.64
C LEU A 20 -7.65 20.16 10.72
N GLU A 21 -8.94 20.15 10.40
CA GLU A 21 -9.95 19.53 11.26
C GLU A 21 -9.56 18.06 11.52
N PRO A 22 -9.75 17.56 12.77
CA PRO A 22 -9.36 16.17 13.10
C PRO A 22 -9.97 15.13 12.15
N GLU A 23 -11.19 15.32 11.69
CA GLU A 23 -11.86 14.40 10.78
C GLU A 23 -11.14 14.33 9.42
N ILE A 24 -10.66 15.47 8.93
CA ILE A 24 -9.91 15.55 7.67
C ILE A 24 -8.51 14.96 7.85
N ALA A 25 -7.83 15.35 8.93
CA ALA A 25 -6.49 14.84 9.24
C ALA A 25 -6.48 13.32 9.38
N ASP A 26 -7.47 12.74 10.04
CA ASP A 26 -7.60 11.29 10.22
C ASP A 26 -7.74 10.54 8.89
N GLY A 27 -8.39 11.16 7.91
CA GLY A 27 -8.61 10.55 6.61
C GLY A 27 -7.37 10.50 5.70
N ILE A 28 -6.34 11.27 6.01
CA ILE A 28 -5.13 11.38 5.16
C ILE A 28 -3.83 11.10 5.91
N THR A 29 -3.89 10.69 7.18
CA THR A 29 -2.72 10.40 8.00
C THR A 29 -2.44 8.90 8.02
N LEU A 30 -1.17 8.54 7.78
CA LEU A 30 -0.71 7.17 7.98
C LEU A 30 -0.40 6.98 9.46
N LYS A 31 -1.30 6.27 10.15
CA LYS A 31 -1.21 6.08 11.59
C LYS A 31 -0.31 4.89 11.94
N GLN A 32 0.60 5.09 12.87
CA GLN A 32 1.39 4.02 13.45
C GLN A 32 0.50 3.23 14.41
N VAL A 33 0.51 1.91 14.28
CA VAL A 33 -0.31 0.99 15.08
C VAL A 33 0.52 -0.21 15.49
N ASP A 34 -0.03 -1.05 16.33
CA ASP A 34 0.60 -2.31 16.75
C ASP A 34 -0.45 -3.41 16.59
N ILE A 35 -0.54 -3.94 15.38
CA ILE A 35 -1.53 -4.97 15.04
C ILE A 35 -0.93 -6.34 15.35
N PRO A 36 -1.66 -7.22 16.10
CA PRO A 36 -1.15 -8.56 16.42
C PRO A 36 -0.94 -9.41 15.16
N PHE A 37 0.10 -10.23 15.17
CA PHE A 37 0.42 -11.14 14.06
C PHE A 37 -0.73 -12.11 13.76
N THR A 38 -1.57 -12.43 14.73
CA THR A 38 -2.76 -13.27 14.52
C THR A 38 -3.68 -12.74 13.43
N GLN A 39 -3.70 -11.44 13.20
CA GLN A 39 -4.49 -10.83 12.12
C GLN A 39 -3.97 -11.23 10.73
N ILE A 40 -2.66 -11.50 10.61
CA ILE A 40 -2.08 -11.99 9.36
C ILE A 40 -2.54 -13.41 9.08
N GLU A 41 -2.61 -14.26 10.12
CA GLU A 41 -3.10 -15.62 9.97
C GLU A 41 -4.55 -15.63 9.47
N LEU A 42 -5.40 -14.75 10.02
CA LEU A 42 -6.79 -14.59 9.59
C LEU A 42 -6.87 -14.08 8.14
N LEU A 43 -6.03 -13.11 7.79
CA LEU A 43 -5.98 -12.56 6.44
C LEU A 43 -5.60 -13.65 5.43
N LYS A 44 -4.55 -14.43 5.74
CA LYS A 44 -4.12 -15.53 4.89
C LYS A 44 -5.22 -16.58 4.72
N GLU A 45 -5.92 -16.90 5.80
CA GLU A 45 -7.04 -17.84 5.77
C GLU A 45 -8.17 -17.32 4.89
N LYS A 46 -8.59 -16.08 5.08
CA LYS A 46 -9.67 -15.47 4.30
C LYS A 46 -9.36 -15.40 2.81
N LEU A 47 -8.11 -15.15 2.45
CA LEU A 47 -7.66 -15.06 1.07
C LEU A 47 -7.17 -16.41 0.51
N GLY A 48 -7.03 -17.43 1.34
CA GLY A 48 -6.53 -18.73 0.92
C GLY A 48 -5.07 -18.71 0.53
N LEU A 49 -4.25 -17.88 1.19
CA LEU A 49 -2.83 -17.75 0.91
C LEU A 49 -2.01 -18.71 1.78
N LYS A 50 -1.04 -19.38 1.18
CA LYS A 50 -0.07 -20.23 1.89
C LYS A 50 1.11 -19.41 2.40
N THR A 51 1.49 -18.38 1.66
CA THR A 51 2.68 -17.59 1.92
C THR A 51 2.36 -16.11 1.73
N LEU A 52 2.95 -15.26 2.56
CA LEU A 52 2.90 -13.82 2.40
C LEU A 52 4.25 -13.26 2.78
N ASN A 53 4.80 -12.36 1.97
CA ASN A 53 6.14 -11.80 2.15
C ASN A 53 6.26 -11.07 3.49
N GLN A 54 7.36 -11.32 4.22
CA GLN A 54 7.56 -10.77 5.56
C GLN A 54 7.72 -9.25 5.58
N ASN A 55 8.40 -8.67 4.60
CA ASN A 55 8.55 -7.22 4.53
C ASN A 55 7.19 -6.53 4.42
N PHE A 56 6.31 -7.07 3.56
CA PHE A 56 4.94 -6.58 3.43
C PHE A 56 4.16 -6.72 4.75
N ILE A 57 4.25 -7.90 5.39
CA ILE A 57 3.60 -8.16 6.68
C ILE A 57 4.01 -7.12 7.71
N ASP A 58 5.33 -6.86 7.83
CA ASP A 58 5.86 -5.92 8.81
C ASP A 58 5.21 -4.54 8.68
N TYR A 59 5.07 -4.05 7.45
CA TYR A 59 4.51 -2.71 7.20
C TYR A 59 2.99 -2.65 7.38
N ILE A 60 2.25 -3.71 7.05
CA ILE A 60 0.79 -3.70 7.23
C ILE A 60 0.38 -3.92 8.69
N LEU A 61 1.27 -4.45 9.52
CA LEU A 61 1.04 -4.57 10.96
C LEU A 61 1.46 -3.30 11.72
N LYS A 62 2.42 -2.55 11.21
CA LYS A 62 3.01 -1.40 11.87
C LYS A 62 2.26 -0.10 11.59
N TYR A 63 1.58 -0.03 10.46
CA TYR A 63 0.82 1.15 10.05
C TYR A 63 -0.58 0.74 9.59
N ASN A 64 -1.54 1.64 9.82
CA ASN A 64 -2.89 1.46 9.31
C ASN A 64 -3.00 2.16 7.95
N TRP A 65 -3.15 1.38 6.89
CA TRP A 65 -3.26 1.86 5.51
C TRP A 65 -4.69 2.17 5.08
N GLY A 66 -5.65 2.03 5.99
CA GLY A 66 -7.05 2.36 5.71
C GLY A 66 -7.21 3.83 5.33
N ASN A 67 -8.00 4.11 4.32
CA ASN A 67 -8.23 5.44 3.75
C ASN A 67 -6.98 6.21 3.36
N PHE A 68 -5.85 5.53 3.18
CA PHE A 68 -4.55 6.16 2.93
C PHE A 68 -4.06 5.94 1.51
N GLY A 69 -3.45 6.97 0.94
CA GLY A 69 -2.83 6.87 -0.38
C GLY A 69 -1.71 7.88 -0.58
N PHE A 70 -0.88 7.60 -1.57
CA PHE A 70 0.16 8.50 -2.09
C PHE A 70 -0.15 8.81 -3.54
N LEU A 71 -0.09 10.09 -3.94
CA LEU A 71 -0.28 10.49 -5.31
C LEU A 71 -1.62 9.96 -5.85
N ALA A 72 -1.60 9.21 -6.95
CA ALA A 72 -2.78 8.64 -7.56
C ALA A 72 -3.11 7.22 -7.06
N TYR A 73 -2.40 6.72 -6.03
CA TYR A 73 -2.55 5.34 -5.55
C TYR A 73 -3.12 5.29 -4.15
N GLN A 74 -4.16 4.47 -3.97
CA GLN A 74 -4.84 4.27 -2.69
C GLN A 74 -4.56 2.88 -2.14
N PHE A 75 -4.09 2.81 -0.89
CA PHE A 75 -3.86 1.57 -0.15
C PHE A 75 -5.06 1.15 0.69
N GLY A 76 -6.07 2.01 0.79
CA GLY A 76 -7.37 1.78 1.40
C GLY A 76 -8.34 2.86 0.98
N TYR A 77 -9.59 2.48 0.70
CA TYR A 77 -10.60 3.43 0.22
C TYR A 77 -11.95 3.10 0.85
N ASN A 78 -12.57 4.10 1.44
CA ASN A 78 -13.85 3.95 2.16
C ASN A 78 -13.81 2.89 3.27
N ASP A 79 -12.64 2.64 3.83
CA ASP A 79 -12.46 1.69 4.93
C ASP A 79 -11.35 2.20 5.83
N ALA A 80 -11.66 2.43 7.09
CA ALA A 80 -10.71 2.89 8.10
C ALA A 80 -9.74 1.79 8.55
N ASP A 81 -10.04 0.53 8.22
CA ASP A 81 -9.20 -0.62 8.54
C ASP A 81 -8.52 -1.14 7.27
N GLY A 82 -7.20 -0.90 7.18
CA GLY A 82 -6.42 -1.30 6.00
C GLY A 82 -6.41 -2.80 5.73
N LEU A 83 -6.42 -3.63 6.77
CA LEU A 83 -6.44 -5.08 6.59
C LEU A 83 -7.79 -5.55 6.05
N ASN A 84 -8.88 -4.98 6.55
CA ASN A 84 -10.21 -5.30 6.06
C ASN A 84 -10.35 -4.90 4.59
N TRP A 85 -9.89 -3.71 4.24
CA TRP A 85 -9.90 -3.25 2.84
C TRP A 85 -9.13 -4.22 1.93
N LEU A 86 -7.93 -4.61 2.38
CA LEU A 86 -7.07 -5.51 1.62
C LEU A 86 -7.77 -6.84 1.32
N VAL A 87 -8.42 -7.42 2.33
CA VAL A 87 -9.18 -8.66 2.16
C VAL A 87 -10.33 -8.46 1.19
N GLN A 88 -11.17 -7.45 1.41
CA GLN A 88 -12.35 -7.22 0.58
C GLN A 88 -11.98 -6.88 -0.86
N ARG A 89 -10.95 -6.06 -1.05
CA ARG A 89 -10.52 -5.69 -2.40
C ARG A 89 -10.13 -6.90 -3.24
N ASN A 90 -9.44 -7.87 -2.61
CA ASN A 90 -9.05 -9.10 -3.30
C ASN A 90 -10.24 -10.03 -3.53
N LEU A 91 -11.09 -10.22 -2.53
CA LEU A 91 -12.27 -11.06 -2.65
C LEU A 91 -13.27 -10.53 -3.68
N ASP A 92 -13.36 -9.22 -3.83
CA ASP A 92 -14.27 -8.57 -4.80
C ASP A 92 -13.72 -8.59 -6.22
N TYR A 93 -12.43 -8.93 -6.39
CA TYR A 93 -11.84 -9.05 -7.72
C TYR A 93 -12.35 -10.29 -8.44
N GLU A 94 -12.93 -10.11 -9.60
CA GLU A 94 -13.58 -11.19 -10.38
C GLU A 94 -12.64 -12.37 -10.64
N ASP A 95 -11.37 -12.08 -11.01
CA ASP A 95 -10.37 -13.08 -11.35
C ASP A 95 -9.41 -13.38 -10.20
N PHE A 96 -9.82 -13.17 -8.95
CA PHE A 96 -8.95 -13.35 -7.80
C PHE A 96 -8.37 -14.77 -7.71
N THR A 97 -9.15 -15.79 -8.01
CA THR A 97 -8.66 -17.18 -7.98
C THR A 97 -7.46 -17.37 -8.90
N THR A 98 -7.54 -16.87 -10.13
CA THR A 98 -6.44 -16.92 -11.09
C THR A 98 -5.25 -16.09 -10.61
N LEU A 99 -5.50 -14.89 -10.12
CA LEU A 99 -4.47 -13.99 -9.62
C LEU A 99 -3.69 -14.65 -8.48
N LYS A 100 -4.39 -15.20 -7.52
CA LYS A 100 -3.83 -15.90 -6.36
C LYS A 100 -3.02 -17.13 -6.78
N GLU A 101 -3.52 -17.92 -7.72
CA GLU A 101 -2.81 -19.10 -8.24
C GLU A 101 -1.50 -18.71 -8.91
N CYS A 102 -1.44 -17.53 -9.53
CA CYS A 102 -0.20 -17.00 -10.09
C CYS A 102 0.73 -16.40 -9.06
N GLY A 103 0.32 -16.36 -7.79
CA GLY A 103 1.16 -15.90 -6.68
C GLY A 103 1.03 -14.44 -6.33
N PHE A 104 -0.06 -13.76 -6.74
CA PHE A 104 -0.23 -12.32 -6.55
C PHE A 104 -1.48 -11.98 -5.74
N ILE A 105 -1.43 -10.84 -5.04
CA ILE A 105 -2.60 -10.18 -4.46
C ILE A 105 -2.59 -8.71 -4.82
N ILE A 106 -3.76 -8.07 -4.80
CA ILE A 106 -3.90 -6.64 -5.01
C ILE A 106 -3.61 -5.93 -3.69
N ILE A 107 -2.73 -4.91 -3.73
CA ILE A 107 -2.36 -4.14 -2.52
C ILE A 107 -2.66 -2.65 -2.62
N ALA A 108 -2.94 -2.14 -3.80
CA ALA A 108 -3.32 -0.74 -3.98
C ALA A 108 -4.08 -0.56 -5.27
N ASN A 109 -4.95 0.46 -5.30
CA ASN A 109 -5.66 0.89 -6.49
C ASN A 109 -5.08 2.20 -6.99
N GLY A 110 -4.96 2.32 -8.31
CA GLY A 110 -4.58 3.55 -8.97
C GLY A 110 -5.33 3.71 -10.28
N ASP A 111 -5.05 4.77 -10.99
CA ASP A 111 -5.58 5.02 -12.32
C ASP A 111 -4.42 5.45 -13.22
N PRO A 112 -4.07 4.70 -14.24
CA PRO A 112 -4.77 3.49 -14.75
C PRO A 112 -4.33 2.14 -14.14
N TYR A 113 -3.37 2.14 -13.21
CA TYR A 113 -2.73 0.90 -12.77
C TYR A 113 -3.29 0.37 -11.46
N THR A 114 -3.41 -0.95 -11.38
CA THR A 114 -3.62 -1.70 -10.14
C THR A 114 -2.28 -2.24 -9.69
N ILE A 115 -1.98 -2.15 -8.40
CA ILE A 115 -0.69 -2.54 -7.83
C ILE A 115 -0.80 -3.94 -7.21
N LEU A 116 0.12 -4.80 -7.60
CA LEU A 116 0.15 -6.20 -7.18
C LEU A 116 1.41 -6.51 -6.36
N LEU A 117 1.25 -7.38 -5.38
CA LEU A 117 2.36 -7.96 -4.61
C LEU A 117 2.52 -9.42 -5.01
N GLU A 118 3.73 -9.83 -5.34
CA GLU A 118 4.08 -11.24 -5.47
C GLU A 118 4.30 -11.79 -4.06
N CYS A 119 3.46 -12.73 -3.64
CA CYS A 119 3.39 -13.18 -2.25
C CYS A 119 4.66 -13.80 -1.72
N VAL A 120 5.42 -14.50 -2.57
CA VAL A 120 6.67 -15.18 -2.17
C VAL A 120 7.85 -14.21 -2.12
N SER A 121 8.10 -13.49 -3.20
CA SER A 121 9.28 -12.63 -3.33
C SER A 121 9.13 -11.27 -2.67
N GLY A 122 7.90 -10.78 -2.57
CA GLY A 122 7.62 -9.42 -2.13
C GLY A 122 7.79 -8.37 -3.21
N LYS A 123 8.13 -8.75 -4.43
CA LYS A 123 8.24 -7.83 -5.55
C LYS A 123 6.90 -7.21 -5.90
N ILE A 124 6.93 -5.97 -6.35
CA ILE A 124 5.74 -5.19 -6.65
C ILE A 124 5.63 -4.98 -8.15
N PHE A 125 4.42 -5.16 -8.68
CA PHE A 125 4.12 -5.01 -10.09
C PHE A 125 2.89 -4.11 -10.28
N ALA A 126 2.78 -3.54 -11.47
CA ALA A 126 1.60 -2.79 -11.88
C ALA A 126 0.97 -3.46 -13.09
N ILE A 127 -0.36 -3.49 -13.12
CA ILE A 127 -1.11 -3.91 -14.30
C ILE A 127 -2.14 -2.84 -14.64
N ASP A 128 -2.33 -2.62 -15.92
CA ASP A 128 -3.43 -1.82 -16.44
C ASP A 128 -4.70 -2.66 -16.35
N SER A 129 -5.85 -2.04 -16.08
CA SER A 129 -7.13 -2.73 -15.95
C SER A 129 -7.54 -3.53 -17.19
N GLU A 130 -6.99 -3.18 -18.35
CA GLU A 130 -7.29 -3.84 -19.64
C GLU A 130 -6.19 -4.82 -20.08
N THR A 131 -5.11 -4.97 -19.28
CA THR A 131 -3.99 -5.83 -19.64
C THR A 131 -3.97 -7.11 -18.81
N ASP A 132 -3.46 -8.17 -19.41
CA ASP A 132 -3.25 -9.44 -18.76
C ASP A 132 -2.07 -9.37 -17.78
N LEU A 133 -2.07 -10.29 -16.82
CA LEU A 133 -0.99 -10.44 -15.85
C LEU A 133 0.37 -10.64 -16.54
N ASP A 134 0.40 -11.24 -17.72
CA ASP A 134 1.61 -11.44 -18.53
C ASP A 134 2.27 -10.13 -18.95
N LYS A 135 1.53 -9.03 -18.96
CA LYS A 135 2.03 -7.71 -19.34
C LYS A 135 2.32 -6.84 -18.12
N ARG A 136 2.41 -7.44 -16.93
CA ARG A 136 2.70 -6.71 -15.72
C ARG A 136 4.05 -6.00 -15.79
N ILE A 137 4.13 -4.85 -15.14
CA ILE A 137 5.33 -4.02 -15.12
C ILE A 137 5.94 -4.09 -13.73
N PRO A 138 7.21 -4.51 -13.57
CA PRO A 138 7.87 -4.46 -12.26
C PRO A 138 8.13 -3.01 -11.87
N ILE A 139 7.72 -2.61 -10.65
CA ILE A 139 7.85 -1.22 -10.20
C ILE A 139 8.66 -1.08 -8.91
N ALA A 140 8.82 -2.14 -8.12
CA ALA A 140 9.62 -2.09 -6.90
C ALA A 140 10.04 -3.50 -6.47
N GLU A 141 11.14 -3.59 -5.73
CA GLU A 141 11.65 -4.86 -5.21
C GLU A 141 10.98 -5.28 -3.91
N SER A 142 10.32 -4.35 -3.21
CA SER A 142 9.64 -4.63 -1.96
C SER A 142 8.56 -3.57 -1.70
N PHE A 143 7.66 -3.87 -0.77
CA PHE A 143 6.65 -2.91 -0.34
C PHE A 143 7.30 -1.67 0.29
N GLU A 144 8.35 -1.87 1.10
CA GLU A 144 9.11 -0.76 1.68
C GLU A 144 9.65 0.18 0.59
N GLN A 145 10.27 -0.37 -0.44
CA GLN A 145 10.80 0.43 -1.54
C GLN A 145 9.69 1.19 -2.26
N LEU A 146 8.54 0.53 -2.49
CA LEU A 146 7.40 1.16 -3.13
C LEU A 146 6.92 2.38 -2.35
N VAL A 147 6.64 2.21 -1.06
CA VAL A 147 6.08 3.29 -0.24
C VAL A 147 7.08 4.41 0.03
N ARG A 148 8.36 4.08 0.19
CA ARG A 148 9.42 5.08 0.32
C ARG A 148 9.59 5.87 -0.98
N GLY A 149 9.51 5.19 -2.12
CA GLY A 149 9.57 5.83 -3.43
C GLY A 149 8.41 6.80 -3.67
N MET A 150 7.19 6.34 -3.39
CA MET A 150 6.00 7.18 -3.53
C MET A 150 6.02 8.38 -2.58
N GLY A 151 6.37 8.16 -1.32
CA GLY A 151 6.45 9.22 -0.32
C GLY A 151 7.55 10.22 -0.63
N THR A 152 8.69 9.75 -1.11
CA THR A 152 9.79 10.63 -1.55
C THR A 152 9.34 11.48 -2.74
N GLY A 153 8.67 10.88 -3.72
CA GLY A 153 8.13 11.61 -4.87
C GLY A 153 7.16 12.70 -4.45
N GLN A 154 6.29 12.41 -3.49
CA GLN A 154 5.30 13.36 -3.01
C GLN A 154 5.89 14.48 -2.14
N TYR A 155 6.80 14.16 -1.23
CA TYR A 155 7.26 15.11 -0.21
C TYR A 155 8.63 15.71 -0.49
N ALA A 156 9.59 14.96 -1.01
CA ALA A 156 10.92 15.48 -1.30
C ALA A 156 10.93 16.45 -2.50
N CYS A 157 10.16 16.15 -3.54
CA CYS A 157 10.06 17.03 -4.71
C CYS A 157 9.35 18.33 -4.37
N TRP A 158 8.33 18.29 -3.52
CA TRP A 158 7.64 19.48 -3.02
C TRP A 158 8.58 20.38 -2.22
N ASN A 159 9.29 19.81 -1.25
CA ASN A 159 10.22 20.55 -0.41
C ASN A 159 11.32 21.21 -1.23
N LYS A 160 11.76 20.57 -2.30
CA LYS A 160 12.78 21.10 -3.19
C LYS A 160 12.27 22.27 -4.02
N GLN A 161 10.99 22.25 -4.41
CA GLN A 161 10.37 23.36 -5.13
C GLN A 161 10.14 24.57 -4.23
N GLU A 162 9.78 24.34 -2.97
CA GLU A 162 9.60 25.41 -1.98
C GLU A 162 10.92 26.06 -1.59
N ALA A 163 12.02 25.31 -1.62
CA ALA A 163 13.34 25.82 -1.29
C ALA A 163 13.99 26.67 -2.40
N GLU A 164 13.49 26.59 -3.60
CA GLU A 164 13.91 27.40 -4.74
C GLU A 164 13.03 28.65 -4.89
#